data_2f973f7fa3e9cf7adbdab601ed659242
#
_entry.id   2f973f7fa3e9cf7adbdab601ed659242
#
_cell.length_a   1.000
_cell.length_b   1.000
_cell.length_c   1.000
_cell.angle_alpha   90.00
_cell.angle_beta   90.00
_cell.angle_gamma   90.00
#
_symmetry.space_group_name_H-M   'P 1'
#
loop_
_entity.id
_entity.type
_entity.pdbx_description
1 polymer ?
#
loop_
_entity_poly.entity_id
_entity_poly.type
_entity_poly.pdbx_seq_one_letter_code
_entity_poly.pdbx_strand_id
1 'polypeptide(L)'
;RSSDEWLDSIRSRQPEFRTEKMKRYKEEYDIPEYDIDIITGSKHLADIFEASVALGSQPKKVSNWLMVETMHLLKEKEMEPEDIRFSPEHLSRLITLVDGKVINSSVAKEVFQVMFEEDVDPEQYVEEKGLKTVNDEGALRKVVEEVIAANSQSVEDYHNGKEKAIGFLVGQTMKAMKGKADPASVNQMLKELL
;
A
#
# COMPACT_ATOMS: atom_id res chain seq x y z
N ARG A 1 29.74 -24.36 -30.16
CA ARG A 1 28.91 -23.22 -29.82
C ARG A 1 28.93 -22.18 -30.94
N SER A 2 27.74 -21.73 -31.34
CA SER A 2 27.63 -20.76 -32.43
C SER A 2 27.98 -19.35 -31.97
N SER A 3 28.36 -18.49 -32.93
CA SER A 3 28.62 -17.07 -32.65
C SER A 3 27.39 -16.37 -32.09
N ASP A 4 26.19 -16.76 -32.54
CA ASP A 4 24.94 -16.17 -32.11
C ASP A 4 24.65 -16.46 -30.61
N GLU A 5 24.89 -17.68 -30.15
CA GLU A 5 24.76 -18.05 -28.75
C GLU A 5 25.70 -17.25 -27.86
N TRP A 6 26.93 -17.04 -28.36
CA TRP A 6 27.93 -16.29 -27.61
C TRP A 6 27.54 -14.80 -27.53
N LEU A 7 27.04 -14.22 -28.60
CA LEU A 7 26.55 -12.84 -28.60
C LEU A 7 25.35 -12.65 -27.68
N ASP A 8 24.41 -13.60 -27.69
CA ASP A 8 23.25 -13.56 -26.80
C ASP A 8 23.67 -13.65 -25.34
N SER A 9 24.66 -14.48 -25.03
CA SER A 9 25.22 -14.59 -23.68
C SER A 9 25.84 -13.27 -23.21
N ILE A 10 26.52 -12.55 -24.09
CA ILE A 10 27.10 -11.24 -23.77
C ILE A 10 25.99 -10.21 -23.53
N ARG A 11 24.99 -10.16 -24.39
CA ARG A 11 23.86 -9.22 -24.28
C ARG A 11 23.11 -9.42 -22.97
N SER A 12 22.85 -10.65 -22.56
CA SER A 12 22.13 -10.95 -21.32
C SER A 12 22.88 -10.51 -20.06
N ARG A 13 24.20 -10.34 -20.16
CA ARG A 13 25.04 -9.88 -19.05
C ARG A 13 25.28 -8.37 -19.05
N GLN A 14 24.97 -7.67 -20.14
CA GLN A 14 25.15 -6.23 -20.21
C GLN A 14 23.97 -5.50 -19.57
N PRO A 15 24.24 -4.44 -18.79
CA PRO A 15 23.16 -3.61 -18.27
C PRO A 15 22.39 -2.95 -19.40
N GLU A 16 21.09 -2.91 -19.28
CA GLU A 16 20.21 -2.19 -20.18
C GLU A 16 20.44 -0.68 -20.02
N PHE A 17 20.56 0.05 -21.13
CA PHE A 17 20.63 1.51 -21.05
C PHE A 17 19.30 2.08 -20.55
N ARG A 18 19.40 3.20 -19.83
CA ARG A 18 18.21 3.86 -19.26
C ARG A 18 17.17 4.20 -20.33
N THR A 19 17.60 4.70 -21.49
CA THR A 19 16.69 5.04 -22.59
C THR A 19 15.93 3.85 -23.12
N GLU A 20 16.59 2.70 -23.22
CA GLU A 20 15.97 1.44 -23.63
C GLU A 20 14.99 0.94 -22.56
N LYS A 21 15.36 1.05 -21.28
CA LYS A 21 14.52 0.69 -20.15
C LYS A 21 13.27 1.56 -20.09
N MET A 22 13.40 2.86 -20.28
CA MET A 22 12.27 3.79 -20.31
C MET A 22 11.29 3.43 -21.42
N LYS A 23 11.81 3.11 -22.61
CA LYS A 23 10.99 2.67 -23.74
C LYS A 23 10.24 1.38 -23.44
N ARG A 24 10.94 0.40 -22.85
CA ARG A 24 10.35 -0.87 -22.46
C ARG A 24 9.24 -0.68 -21.43
N TYR A 25 9.45 0.15 -20.42
CA TYR A 25 8.45 0.46 -19.39
C TYR A 25 7.22 1.10 -20.01
N LYS A 26 7.42 2.01 -20.97
CA LYS A 26 6.33 2.70 -21.64
C LYS A 26 5.47 1.73 -22.46
N GLU A 27 6.09 0.72 -23.07
CA GLU A 27 5.41 -0.31 -23.85
C GLU A 27 4.73 -1.38 -23.01
N GLU A 28 5.37 -1.79 -21.91
CA GLU A 28 4.93 -2.93 -21.08
C GLU A 28 4.04 -2.57 -19.90
N TYR A 29 4.23 -1.38 -19.31
CA TYR A 29 3.55 -1.00 -18.09
C TYR A 29 2.67 0.23 -18.32
N ASP A 30 1.47 0.18 -17.77
CA ASP A 30 0.54 1.30 -17.84
C ASP A 30 0.71 2.17 -16.58
N ILE A 31 1.82 2.90 -16.54
CA ILE A 31 2.16 3.82 -15.46
C ILE A 31 2.53 5.19 -16.04
N PRO A 32 2.37 6.28 -15.26
CA PRO A 32 2.68 7.62 -15.76
C PRO A 32 4.13 7.77 -16.19
N GLU A 33 4.35 8.56 -17.22
CA GLU A 33 5.69 8.85 -17.75
C GLU A 33 6.61 9.45 -16.69
N TYR A 34 6.05 10.28 -15.80
CA TYR A 34 6.76 10.84 -14.65
C TYR A 34 7.34 9.72 -13.76
N ASP A 35 6.52 8.70 -13.46
CA ASP A 35 6.95 7.58 -12.64
C ASP A 35 8.05 6.77 -13.32
N ILE A 36 7.91 6.54 -14.62
CA ILE A 36 8.93 5.84 -15.43
C ILE A 36 10.27 6.56 -15.32
N ASP A 37 10.27 7.88 -15.45
CA ASP A 37 11.48 8.69 -15.38
C ASP A 37 12.19 8.51 -14.02
N ILE A 38 11.45 8.57 -12.95
CA ILE A 38 12.02 8.43 -11.59
C ILE A 38 12.50 7.01 -11.32
N ILE A 39 11.68 6.02 -11.61
CA ILE A 39 12.02 4.61 -11.35
C ILE A 39 13.26 4.20 -12.15
N THR A 40 13.31 4.55 -13.43
CA THR A 40 14.44 4.18 -14.29
C THR A 40 15.69 5.00 -14.01
N GLY A 41 15.57 6.07 -13.23
CA GLY A 41 16.71 6.89 -12.80
C GLY A 41 17.59 6.22 -11.75
N SER A 42 17.12 5.16 -11.11
CA SER A 42 17.88 4.36 -10.13
C SER A 42 17.79 2.89 -10.51
N LYS A 43 18.95 2.25 -10.66
CA LYS A 43 18.99 0.82 -10.96
C LYS A 43 18.30 0.00 -9.86
N HIS A 44 18.58 0.34 -8.60
CA HIS A 44 17.99 -0.37 -7.46
C HIS A 44 16.47 -0.23 -7.42
N LEU A 45 15.97 0.98 -7.65
CA LEU A 45 14.53 1.23 -7.67
C LEU A 45 13.85 0.48 -8.83
N ALA A 46 14.48 0.49 -10.02
CA ALA A 46 13.98 -0.26 -11.16
C ALA A 46 13.97 -1.78 -10.89
N ASP A 47 15.02 -2.29 -10.26
CA ASP A 47 15.09 -3.71 -9.89
C ASP A 47 13.96 -4.10 -8.94
N ILE A 48 13.67 -3.28 -7.94
CA ILE A 48 12.55 -3.50 -7.01
C ILE A 48 11.22 -3.50 -7.77
N PHE A 49 11.03 -2.52 -8.64
CA PHE A 49 9.80 -2.42 -9.43
C PHE A 49 9.60 -3.67 -10.30
N GLU A 50 10.61 -4.02 -11.10
CA GLU A 50 10.52 -5.15 -12.03
C GLU A 50 10.35 -6.47 -11.31
N ALA A 51 11.08 -6.69 -10.22
CA ALA A 51 10.95 -7.91 -9.43
C ALA A 51 9.56 -8.04 -8.80
N SER A 52 9.00 -6.96 -8.29
CA SER A 52 7.66 -6.96 -7.70
C SER A 52 6.59 -7.27 -8.75
N VAL A 53 6.71 -6.70 -9.94
CA VAL A 53 5.80 -7.00 -11.06
C VAL A 53 5.95 -8.46 -11.50
N ALA A 54 7.18 -8.97 -11.56
CA ALA A 54 7.43 -10.37 -11.90
C ALA A 54 6.82 -11.35 -10.89
N LEU A 55 6.68 -10.93 -9.63
CA LEU A 55 6.01 -11.72 -8.60
C LEU A 55 4.48 -11.68 -8.68
N GLY A 56 3.94 -10.92 -9.62
CA GLY A 56 2.50 -10.85 -9.86
C GLY A 56 1.82 -9.57 -9.39
N SER A 57 2.55 -8.62 -8.82
CA SER A 57 1.97 -7.35 -8.40
C SER A 57 1.63 -6.48 -9.61
N GLN A 58 0.53 -5.75 -9.53
CA GLN A 58 0.13 -4.84 -10.59
C GLN A 58 1.10 -3.66 -10.69
N PRO A 59 1.60 -3.31 -11.90
CA PRO A 59 2.56 -2.22 -12.05
C PRO A 59 2.14 -0.90 -11.42
N LYS A 60 0.86 -0.52 -11.55
CA LYS A 60 0.34 0.72 -10.97
C LYS A 60 0.43 0.73 -9.45
N LYS A 61 0.18 -0.40 -8.81
CA LYS A 61 0.24 -0.51 -7.36
C LYS A 61 1.67 -0.46 -6.84
N VAL A 62 2.58 -1.16 -7.52
CA VAL A 62 4.00 -1.10 -7.20
C VAL A 62 4.51 0.33 -7.36
N SER A 63 4.22 0.95 -8.50
CA SER A 63 4.62 2.32 -8.78
C SER A 63 4.10 3.27 -7.70
N ASN A 64 2.84 3.13 -7.31
CA ASN A 64 2.25 4.00 -6.28
C ASN A 64 2.96 3.86 -4.93
N TRP A 65 3.26 2.64 -4.49
CA TRP A 65 4.02 2.43 -3.26
C TRP A 65 5.43 3.05 -3.32
N LEU A 66 6.08 2.96 -4.48
CA LEU A 66 7.41 3.55 -4.66
C LEU A 66 7.35 5.07 -4.74
N MET A 67 6.41 5.63 -5.49
CA MET A 67 6.34 7.07 -5.74
C MET A 67 5.76 7.86 -4.57
N VAL A 68 4.86 7.28 -3.79
CA VAL A 68 4.22 7.98 -2.67
C VAL A 68 4.93 7.65 -1.37
N GLU A 69 4.76 6.41 -0.88
CA GLU A 69 5.24 6.04 0.45
C GLU A 69 6.77 5.95 0.52
N THR A 70 7.40 5.33 -0.47
CA THR A 70 8.86 5.16 -0.47
C THR A 70 9.57 6.51 -0.61
N MET A 71 9.16 7.33 -1.58
CA MET A 71 9.78 8.63 -1.80
C MET A 71 9.61 9.55 -0.59
N HIS A 72 8.46 9.49 0.06
CA HIS A 72 8.23 10.26 1.29
C HIS A 72 9.23 9.88 2.38
N LEU A 73 9.43 8.59 2.63
CA LEU A 73 10.35 8.12 3.66
C LEU A 73 11.81 8.40 3.30
N LEU A 74 12.18 8.26 2.04
CA LEU A 74 13.54 8.60 1.58
C LEU A 74 13.83 10.06 1.85
N LYS A 75 12.90 10.95 1.50
CA LYS A 75 13.06 12.38 1.72
C LYS A 75 13.14 12.72 3.21
N GLU A 76 12.23 12.18 4.00
CA GLU A 76 12.16 12.41 5.45
C GLU A 76 13.46 11.98 6.15
N LYS A 77 14.02 10.86 5.72
CA LYS A 77 15.21 10.25 6.33
C LYS A 77 16.51 10.64 5.63
N GLU A 78 16.44 11.51 4.63
CA GLU A 78 17.59 11.95 3.85
C GLU A 78 18.39 10.79 3.27
N MET A 79 17.65 9.83 2.68
CA MET A 79 18.20 8.61 2.08
C MET A 79 18.02 8.64 0.57
N GLU A 80 18.85 7.88 -0.13
CA GLU A 80 18.79 7.72 -1.58
C GLU A 80 18.08 6.40 -1.93
N PRO A 81 17.56 6.25 -3.17
CA PRO A 81 16.93 4.99 -3.59
C PRO A 81 17.80 3.75 -3.39
N GLU A 82 19.12 3.90 -3.54
CA GLU A 82 20.08 2.80 -3.34
C GLU A 82 20.13 2.30 -1.90
N ASP A 83 19.62 3.09 -0.95
CA ASP A 83 19.62 2.73 0.47
C ASP A 83 18.39 1.91 0.88
N ILE A 84 17.43 1.72 -0.02
CA ILE A 84 16.22 0.94 0.26
C ILE A 84 16.57 -0.50 0.62
N ARG A 85 16.08 -0.96 1.77
CA ARG A 85 16.36 -2.28 2.32
C ARG A 85 15.27 -3.31 2.11
N PHE A 86 14.02 -2.87 1.98
CA PHE A 86 12.93 -3.84 1.85
C PHE A 86 13.04 -4.61 0.54
N SER A 87 12.66 -5.88 0.59
CA SER A 87 12.73 -6.76 -0.57
C SER A 87 11.48 -6.62 -1.46
N PRO A 88 11.60 -6.90 -2.77
CA PRO A 88 10.45 -6.97 -3.65
C PRO A 88 9.41 -8.01 -3.21
N GLU A 89 9.87 -9.12 -2.64
CA GLU A 89 9.01 -10.18 -2.13
C GLU A 89 8.09 -9.65 -1.02
N HIS A 90 8.65 -8.87 -0.10
CA HIS A 90 7.87 -8.29 1.00
C HIS A 90 6.94 -7.19 0.51
N LEU A 91 7.37 -6.36 -0.43
CA LEU A 91 6.49 -5.37 -1.04
C LEU A 91 5.30 -6.04 -1.75
N SER A 92 5.57 -7.08 -2.52
CA SER A 92 4.54 -7.84 -3.22
C SER A 92 3.53 -8.47 -2.24
N ARG A 93 4.00 -9.02 -1.12
CA ARG A 93 3.13 -9.56 -0.07
C ARG A 93 2.27 -8.48 0.56
N LEU A 94 2.83 -7.32 0.84
CA LEU A 94 2.07 -6.20 1.38
C LEU A 94 0.92 -5.81 0.43
N ILE A 95 1.21 -5.69 -0.84
CA ILE A 95 0.22 -5.36 -1.87
C ILE A 95 -0.89 -6.43 -1.89
N THR A 96 -0.52 -7.70 -1.81
CA THR A 96 -1.49 -8.81 -1.76
C THR A 96 -2.39 -8.73 -0.53
N LEU A 97 -1.84 -8.38 0.63
CA LEU A 97 -2.62 -8.22 1.86
C LEU A 97 -3.65 -7.11 1.74
N VAL A 98 -3.28 -5.99 1.12
CA VAL A 98 -4.20 -4.86 0.90
C VAL A 98 -5.27 -5.24 -0.11
N ASP A 99 -4.89 -5.85 -1.23
CA ASP A 99 -5.81 -6.25 -2.30
C ASP A 99 -6.84 -7.27 -1.80
N GLY A 100 -6.42 -8.19 -0.94
CA GLY A 100 -7.28 -9.19 -0.32
C GLY A 100 -8.08 -8.65 0.86
N LYS A 101 -7.94 -7.38 1.19
CA LYS A 101 -8.61 -6.74 2.34
C LYS A 101 -8.28 -7.41 3.67
N VAL A 102 -7.14 -8.05 3.77
CA VAL A 102 -6.64 -8.62 5.03
C VAL A 102 -6.25 -7.50 5.99
N ILE A 103 -5.72 -6.42 5.46
CA ILE A 103 -5.45 -5.18 6.18
C ILE A 103 -6.01 -4.01 5.38
N ASN A 104 -6.34 -2.91 6.06
CA ASN A 104 -6.77 -1.69 5.38
C ASN A 104 -5.56 -0.82 4.99
N SER A 105 -5.80 0.23 4.22
CA SER A 105 -4.74 1.11 3.73
C SER A 105 -3.96 1.81 4.84
N SER A 106 -4.62 2.18 5.93
CA SER A 106 -3.98 2.84 7.08
C SER A 106 -2.99 1.90 7.76
N VAL A 107 -3.42 0.66 8.03
CA VAL A 107 -2.55 -0.38 8.59
C VAL A 107 -1.41 -0.70 7.65
N ALA A 108 -1.67 -0.77 6.33
CA ALA A 108 -0.63 -1.02 5.34
C ALA A 108 0.49 0.00 5.39
N LYS A 109 0.16 1.27 5.59
CA LYS A 109 1.18 2.33 5.73
C LYS A 109 2.03 2.16 6.97
N GLU A 110 1.42 1.78 8.10
CA GLU A 110 2.16 1.48 9.33
C GLU A 110 3.11 0.30 9.15
N VAL A 111 2.63 -0.77 8.53
CA VAL A 111 3.44 -1.96 8.24
C VAL A 111 4.58 -1.61 7.30
N PHE A 112 4.31 -0.80 6.27
CA PHE A 112 5.33 -0.38 5.33
C PHE A 112 6.47 0.40 6.00
N GLN A 113 6.16 1.26 6.97
CA GLN A 113 7.20 1.98 7.71
C GLN A 113 8.15 1.02 8.42
N VAL A 114 7.63 -0.05 9.00
CA VAL A 114 8.46 -1.08 9.65
C VAL A 114 9.27 -1.85 8.60
N MET A 115 8.68 -2.18 7.47
CA MET A 115 9.37 -2.83 6.35
C MET A 115 10.52 -1.95 5.84
N PHE A 116 10.30 -0.65 5.76
CA PHE A 116 11.32 0.29 5.32
C PHE A 116 12.54 0.28 6.25
N GLU A 117 12.31 0.20 7.54
CA GLU A 117 13.37 0.19 8.56
C GLU A 117 14.07 -1.18 8.68
N GLU A 118 13.32 -2.27 8.68
CA GLU A 118 13.79 -3.59 9.12
C GLU A 118 13.56 -4.72 8.12
N ASP A 119 12.94 -4.43 6.98
CA ASP A 119 12.59 -5.44 5.97
C ASP A 119 11.85 -6.64 6.56
N VAL A 120 10.87 -6.40 7.43
CA VAL A 120 10.06 -7.47 8.00
C VAL A 120 9.15 -8.09 6.94
N ASP A 121 8.81 -9.37 7.10
CA ASP A 121 7.76 -10.00 6.31
C ASP A 121 6.42 -9.41 6.77
N PRO A 122 5.68 -8.71 5.90
CA PRO A 122 4.45 -8.03 6.30
C PRO A 122 3.36 -9.00 6.75
N GLU A 123 3.27 -10.19 6.17
CA GLU A 123 2.29 -11.19 6.57
C GLU A 123 2.54 -11.66 8.00
N GLN A 124 3.79 -11.99 8.32
CA GLN A 124 4.17 -12.40 9.66
C GLN A 124 3.98 -11.27 10.66
N TYR A 125 4.37 -10.06 10.30
CA TYR A 125 4.23 -8.88 11.16
C TYR A 125 2.76 -8.60 11.50
N VAL A 126 1.90 -8.64 10.48
CA VAL A 126 0.45 -8.45 10.65
C VAL A 126 -0.15 -9.51 11.59
N GLU A 127 0.27 -10.76 11.43
CA GLU A 127 -0.18 -11.86 12.28
C GLU A 127 0.26 -11.66 13.73
N GLU A 128 1.55 -11.40 13.95
CA GLU A 128 2.11 -11.23 15.30
C GLU A 128 1.54 -10.02 16.03
N LYS A 129 1.27 -8.93 15.32
CA LYS A 129 0.76 -7.70 15.92
C LYS A 129 -0.78 -7.62 15.93
N GLY A 130 -1.44 -8.63 15.38
CA GLY A 130 -2.90 -8.66 15.35
C GLY A 130 -3.52 -7.51 14.56
N LEU A 131 -2.98 -7.20 13.39
CA LEU A 131 -3.37 -6.05 12.59
C LEU A 131 -4.39 -6.36 11.49
N LYS A 132 -4.88 -7.59 11.42
CA LYS A 132 -5.87 -7.98 10.41
C LYS A 132 -7.17 -7.20 10.60
N THR A 133 -7.79 -6.84 9.49
CA THR A 133 -9.10 -6.20 9.48
C THR A 133 -10.11 -7.10 10.21
N VAL A 134 -10.90 -6.49 11.08
CA VAL A 134 -11.98 -7.19 11.76
C VAL A 134 -13.16 -7.28 10.82
N ASN A 135 -13.50 -8.49 10.41
CA ASN A 135 -14.61 -8.77 9.48
C ASN A 135 -15.86 -9.28 10.20
N ASP A 136 -15.87 -9.31 11.53
CA ASP A 136 -17.00 -9.71 12.32
C ASP A 136 -18.03 -8.57 12.34
N GLU A 137 -19.11 -8.74 11.59
CA GLU A 137 -20.17 -7.73 11.48
C GLU A 137 -20.86 -7.48 12.83
N GLY A 138 -21.03 -8.52 13.62
CA GLY A 138 -21.62 -8.40 14.96
C GLY A 138 -20.74 -7.56 15.91
N ALA A 139 -19.44 -7.81 15.89
CA ALA A 139 -18.49 -7.04 16.68
C ALA A 139 -18.44 -5.58 16.24
N LEU A 140 -18.46 -5.33 14.94
CA LEU A 140 -18.49 -3.98 14.38
C LEU A 140 -19.77 -3.25 14.78
N ARG A 141 -20.91 -3.91 14.65
CA ARG A 141 -22.22 -3.35 15.04
C ARG A 141 -22.24 -2.90 16.49
N LYS A 142 -21.71 -3.72 17.38
CA LYS A 142 -21.63 -3.40 18.81
C LYS A 142 -20.82 -2.11 19.05
N VAL A 143 -19.66 -2.00 18.40
CA VAL A 143 -18.81 -0.81 18.55
C VAL A 143 -19.50 0.42 17.96
N VAL A 144 -20.13 0.29 16.78
CA VAL A 144 -20.86 1.40 16.16
C VAL A 144 -22.00 1.88 17.08
N GLU A 145 -22.75 0.96 17.65
CA GLU A 145 -23.84 1.30 18.60
C GLU A 145 -23.30 2.04 19.82
N GLU A 146 -22.16 1.60 20.37
CA GLU A 146 -21.51 2.27 21.49
C GLU A 146 -21.05 3.70 21.12
N VAL A 147 -20.50 3.87 19.92
CA VAL A 147 -20.07 5.18 19.42
C VAL A 147 -21.26 6.12 19.25
N ILE A 148 -22.36 5.63 18.69
CA ILE A 148 -23.59 6.39 18.51
C ILE A 148 -24.09 6.84 19.90
N ALA A 149 -24.14 5.94 20.87
CA ALA A 149 -24.61 6.24 22.21
C ALA A 149 -23.71 7.27 22.91
N ALA A 150 -22.42 7.22 22.69
CA ALA A 150 -21.45 8.11 23.34
C ALA A 150 -21.34 9.50 22.65
N ASN A 151 -21.91 9.69 21.48
CA ASN A 151 -21.77 10.91 20.68
C ASN A 151 -23.13 11.47 20.24
N SER A 152 -24.05 11.64 21.18
CA SER A 152 -25.42 12.08 20.90
C SER A 152 -25.49 13.40 20.15
N GLN A 153 -24.59 14.34 20.43
CA GLN A 153 -24.57 15.63 19.73
C GLN A 153 -24.24 15.45 18.26
N SER A 154 -23.26 14.61 17.92
CA SER A 154 -22.91 14.33 16.52
C SER A 154 -24.04 13.62 15.79
N VAL A 155 -24.74 12.72 16.47
CA VAL A 155 -25.92 12.03 15.90
C VAL A 155 -27.02 13.04 15.61
N GLU A 156 -27.30 13.95 16.54
CA GLU A 156 -28.28 15.01 16.34
C GLU A 156 -27.87 15.93 15.19
N ASP A 157 -26.61 16.33 15.12
CA ASP A 157 -26.09 17.15 14.02
C ASP A 157 -26.27 16.46 12.67
N TYR A 158 -26.01 15.16 12.60
CA TYR A 158 -26.24 14.41 11.38
C TYR A 158 -27.71 14.41 10.96
N HIS A 159 -28.62 14.16 11.91
CA HIS A 159 -30.07 14.19 11.66
C HIS A 159 -30.58 15.58 11.26
N ASN A 160 -29.88 16.63 11.65
CA ASN A 160 -30.19 18.00 11.28
C ASN A 160 -29.52 18.44 9.98
N GLY A 161 -28.97 17.52 9.20
CA GLY A 161 -28.42 17.77 7.87
C GLY A 161 -26.95 18.12 7.82
N LYS A 162 -26.22 18.03 8.92
CA LYS A 162 -24.75 18.24 8.95
C LYS A 162 -24.04 16.95 8.56
N GLU A 163 -23.83 16.76 7.28
CA GLU A 163 -23.23 15.52 6.76
C GLU A 163 -21.82 15.24 7.30
N LYS A 164 -21.06 16.27 7.64
CA LYS A 164 -19.72 16.10 8.23
C LYS A 164 -19.75 15.36 9.57
N ALA A 165 -20.86 15.32 10.26
CA ALA A 165 -21.00 14.61 11.52
C ALA A 165 -20.79 13.10 11.34
N ILE A 166 -21.17 12.53 10.19
CA ILE A 166 -20.94 11.10 9.96
C ILE A 166 -19.45 10.79 9.85
N GLY A 167 -18.67 11.70 9.25
CA GLY A 167 -17.21 11.55 9.19
C GLY A 167 -16.57 11.49 10.57
N PHE A 168 -17.06 12.32 11.49
CA PHE A 168 -16.61 12.27 12.89
C PHE A 168 -16.94 10.92 13.54
N LEU A 169 -18.15 10.40 13.32
CA LEU A 169 -18.58 9.10 13.87
C LEU A 169 -17.78 7.95 13.28
N VAL A 170 -17.46 8.00 11.98
CA VAL A 170 -16.56 7.04 11.35
C VAL A 170 -15.18 7.06 12.04
N GLY A 171 -14.63 8.26 12.25
CA GLY A 171 -13.35 8.43 12.94
C GLY A 171 -13.36 7.86 14.35
N GLN A 172 -14.41 8.09 15.11
CA GLN A 172 -14.56 7.55 16.46
C GLN A 172 -14.65 6.02 16.45
N THR A 173 -15.39 5.46 15.49
CA THR A 173 -15.51 4.01 15.34
C THR A 173 -14.16 3.39 14.95
N MET A 174 -13.45 4.00 13.99
CA MET A 174 -12.12 3.53 13.57
C MET A 174 -11.14 3.54 14.74
N LYS A 175 -11.19 4.59 15.58
CA LYS A 175 -10.36 4.68 16.79
C LYS A 175 -10.69 3.56 17.78
N ALA A 176 -11.97 3.33 18.03
CA ALA A 176 -12.42 2.26 18.93
C ALA A 176 -12.02 0.87 18.40
N MET A 177 -11.98 0.69 17.10
CA MET A 177 -11.54 -0.54 16.44
C MET A 177 -10.03 -0.60 16.23
N LYS A 178 -9.29 0.37 16.75
CA LYS A 178 -7.81 0.47 16.60
C LYS A 178 -7.35 0.41 15.14
N GLY A 179 -8.10 1.03 14.23
CA GLY A 179 -7.81 1.07 12.82
C GLY A 179 -8.05 -0.23 12.06
N LYS A 180 -8.60 -1.26 12.69
CA LYS A 180 -8.75 -2.61 12.10
C LYS A 180 -10.06 -2.84 11.37
N ALA A 181 -10.96 -1.88 11.36
CA ALA A 181 -12.20 -1.98 10.61
C ALA A 181 -12.04 -1.40 9.21
N ASP A 182 -12.85 -1.87 8.26
CA ASP A 182 -12.92 -1.28 6.93
C ASP A 182 -13.74 0.02 7.00
N PRO A 183 -13.15 1.19 6.65
CA PRO A 183 -13.87 2.47 6.73
C PRO A 183 -15.17 2.51 5.94
N ALA A 184 -15.22 1.87 4.76
CA ALA A 184 -16.42 1.82 3.94
C ALA A 184 -17.53 1.04 4.65
N SER A 185 -17.20 -0.08 5.30
CA SER A 185 -18.14 -0.88 6.06
C SER A 185 -18.66 -0.13 7.29
N VAL A 186 -17.77 0.62 7.96
CA VAL A 186 -18.15 1.46 9.10
C VAL A 186 -19.12 2.54 8.66
N ASN A 187 -18.82 3.23 7.57
CA ASN A 187 -19.68 4.28 7.03
C ASN A 187 -21.07 3.75 6.66
N GLN A 188 -21.11 2.60 6.00
CA GLN A 188 -22.36 1.95 5.63
C GLN A 188 -23.19 1.57 6.84
N MET A 189 -22.56 0.97 7.85
CA MET A 189 -23.25 0.55 9.06
C MET A 189 -23.79 1.76 9.85
N LEU A 190 -23.02 2.84 9.93
CA LEU A 190 -23.49 4.09 10.55
C LEU A 190 -24.72 4.63 9.82
N LYS A 191 -24.72 4.63 8.50
CA LYS A 191 -25.87 5.07 7.72
C LYS A 191 -27.11 4.21 7.95
N GLU A 192 -26.91 2.91 8.14
CA GLU A 192 -28.00 1.98 8.43
C GLU A 192 -28.59 2.20 9.83
N LEU A 193 -27.74 2.51 10.81
CA LEU A 193 -28.14 2.64 12.22
C LEU A 193 -28.59 4.05 12.61
N LEU A 194 -28.23 5.06 11.84
CA LEU A 194 -28.66 6.45 12.05
C LEU A 194 -29.96 6.74 11.32
#